data_81b497d5a526a8330454d22dfb4ec407
#
_entry.id   81b497d5a526a8330454d22dfb4ec407
#
_cell.length_a   1.000
_cell.length_b   1.000
_cell.length_c   1.000
_cell.angle_alpha   90.00
_cell.angle_beta   90.00
_cell.angle_gamma   90.00
#
_symmetry.space_group_name_H-M   'P 1'
#
loop_
_entity.id
_entity.type
_entity.pdbx_description
1 polymer ?
#
loop_
_entity_poly.entity_id
_entity_poly.type
_entity_poly.pdbx_seq_one_letter_code
_entity_poly.pdbx_strand_id
1 'polypeptide(L)'
;MQRKGRLAIIGNGLNKVDFTSVQNLNEAMLSCLLATGSALGKAYNISNGTPVPLWDVINYVMRQMDVPQVTRYRSYGLAYSVAALNEGFCKLWPGRPEPTLSRLGMQGMHKNFTLDISRARHYLDYDPKVSLWSALDEFCGWWKAQDIGTRQG
;
A
#
# COMPACT_ATOMS: atom_id res chain seq x y z
N MET A 1 22.27 8.80 -5.66
CA MET A 1 22.60 7.39 -6.00
C MET A 1 21.30 6.61 -6.13
N GLN A 2 20.78 6.37 -7.34
CA GLN A 2 19.60 5.53 -7.54
C GLN A 2 20.00 4.06 -7.25
N ARG A 3 19.57 3.53 -6.11
CA ARG A 3 19.57 2.08 -5.91
C ARG A 3 18.62 1.48 -6.95
N LYS A 4 19.17 0.87 -7.98
CA LYS A 4 18.42 0.02 -8.91
C LYS A 4 17.91 -1.22 -8.17
N GLY A 5 16.93 -1.02 -7.28
CA GLY A 5 16.18 -2.11 -6.68
C GLY A 5 15.38 -2.79 -7.78
N ARG A 6 15.71 -4.02 -8.10
CA ARG A 6 14.95 -4.81 -9.08
C ARG A 6 13.70 -5.33 -8.39
N LEU A 7 12.62 -4.54 -8.38
CA LEU A 7 11.31 -5.04 -7.99
C LEU A 7 10.92 -6.21 -8.88
N ALA A 8 10.21 -7.16 -8.30
CA ALA A 8 9.64 -8.28 -9.03
C ALA A 8 8.25 -8.60 -8.48
N ILE A 9 7.36 -8.99 -9.36
CA ILE A 9 6.02 -9.48 -9.04
C ILE A 9 6.18 -10.82 -8.32
N ILE A 10 5.63 -10.93 -7.12
CA ILE A 10 5.71 -12.15 -6.30
C ILE A 10 4.45 -13.00 -6.54
N GLY A 11 4.66 -14.24 -6.97
CA GLY A 11 3.58 -15.15 -7.34
C GLY A 11 2.97 -14.81 -8.69
N ASN A 12 1.64 -14.84 -8.78
CA ASN A 12 0.89 -14.55 -10.01
C ASN A 12 0.59 -13.05 -10.24
N GLY A 13 0.85 -12.20 -9.24
CA GLY A 13 0.59 -10.76 -9.33
C GLY A 13 -0.87 -10.33 -9.28
N LEU A 14 -1.80 -11.24 -8.95
CA LEU A 14 -3.24 -10.98 -8.94
C LEU A 14 -3.79 -10.66 -7.54
N ASN A 15 -2.91 -10.52 -6.56
CA ASN A 15 -3.31 -10.21 -5.20
C ASN A 15 -3.94 -8.82 -5.12
N LYS A 16 -5.13 -8.77 -4.51
CA LYS A 16 -5.90 -7.54 -4.32
C LYS A 16 -5.64 -6.93 -2.96
N VAL A 17 -5.52 -5.62 -2.94
CA VAL A 17 -5.35 -4.85 -1.71
C VAL A 17 -6.29 -3.65 -1.70
N ASP A 18 -6.68 -3.25 -0.51
CA ASP A 18 -7.38 -1.99 -0.30
C ASP A 18 -6.39 -0.86 -0.10
N PHE A 19 -6.73 0.27 -0.68
CA PHE A 19 -6.06 1.54 -0.46
C PHE A 19 -7.02 2.54 0.16
N THR A 20 -6.49 3.55 0.81
CA THR A 20 -7.26 4.64 1.38
C THR A 20 -6.66 5.96 0.94
N SER A 21 -7.42 6.79 0.24
CA SER A 21 -6.99 8.15 -0.02
C SER A 21 -7.07 8.99 1.26
N VAL A 22 -6.18 9.95 1.40
CA VAL A 22 -6.16 10.85 2.58
C VAL A 22 -7.46 11.64 2.67
N GLN A 23 -8.03 12.06 1.53
CA GLN A 23 -9.28 12.78 1.49
C GLN A 23 -10.44 11.93 2.06
N ASN A 24 -10.56 10.66 1.63
CA ASN A 24 -11.59 9.76 2.17
C ASN A 24 -11.35 9.45 3.66
N LEU A 25 -10.09 9.37 4.09
CA LEU A 25 -9.77 9.20 5.51
C LEU A 25 -10.21 10.43 6.33
N ASN A 26 -9.95 11.64 5.83
CA ASN A 26 -10.37 12.87 6.50
C ASN A 26 -11.89 12.95 6.63
N GLU A 27 -12.65 12.59 5.58
CA GLU A 27 -14.11 12.52 5.62
C GLU A 27 -14.60 11.52 6.68
N ALA A 28 -13.97 10.34 6.74
CA ALA A 28 -14.29 9.35 7.77
C ALA A 28 -14.00 9.88 9.20
N MET A 29 -12.89 10.60 9.39
CA MET A 29 -12.55 11.22 10.67
C MET A 29 -13.57 12.30 11.08
N LEU A 30 -14.02 13.15 10.13
CA LEU A 30 -15.07 14.13 10.35
C LEU A 30 -16.40 13.44 10.72
N SER A 31 -16.77 12.37 10.01
CA SER A 31 -17.95 11.57 10.36
C SER A 31 -17.85 10.97 11.77
N CYS A 32 -16.66 10.50 12.17
CA CYS A 32 -16.44 10.02 13.53
C CYS A 32 -16.59 11.14 14.59
N LEU A 33 -16.10 12.34 14.28
CA LEU A 33 -16.20 13.50 15.20
C LEU A 33 -17.65 13.93 15.43
N LEU A 34 -18.48 13.85 14.40
CA LEU A 34 -19.90 14.18 14.44
C LEU A 34 -20.80 13.01 14.87
N ALA A 35 -20.21 11.84 15.08
CA ALA A 35 -20.95 10.63 15.40
C ALA A 35 -21.64 10.72 16.77
N THR A 36 -22.83 10.16 16.87
CA THR A 36 -23.65 10.11 18.09
C THR A 36 -24.25 8.71 18.31
N GLY A 37 -24.76 8.47 19.50
CA GLY A 37 -25.54 7.27 19.81
C GLY A 37 -24.79 5.98 19.59
N SER A 38 -25.33 5.09 18.76
CA SER A 38 -24.81 3.74 18.53
C SER A 38 -23.51 3.70 17.73
N ALA A 39 -23.08 4.81 17.15
CA ALA A 39 -21.80 4.92 16.43
C ALA A 39 -20.60 5.06 17.38
N LEU A 40 -20.83 5.50 18.62
CA LEU A 40 -19.75 5.75 19.59
C LEU A 40 -19.17 4.45 20.16
N GLY A 41 -17.89 4.49 20.55
CA GLY A 41 -17.19 3.39 21.21
C GLY A 41 -16.89 2.20 20.30
N LYS A 42 -16.89 2.37 18.98
CA LYS A 42 -16.61 1.32 18.00
C LYS A 42 -15.31 1.59 17.22
N ALA A 43 -14.71 0.52 16.72
CA ALA A 43 -13.64 0.60 15.76
C ALA A 43 -14.19 0.41 14.34
N TYR A 44 -13.64 1.19 13.40
CA TYR A 44 -14.08 1.21 12.01
C TYR A 44 -12.89 0.96 11.07
N ASN A 45 -13.05 0.03 10.13
CA ASN A 45 -12.14 -0.09 9.01
C ASN A 45 -12.51 1.00 7.99
N ILE A 46 -11.51 1.70 7.48
CA ILE A 46 -11.67 2.73 6.47
C ILE A 46 -10.79 2.38 5.27
N SER A 47 -11.40 2.30 4.11
CA SER A 47 -10.70 2.16 2.83
C SER A 47 -11.52 2.80 1.70
N ASN A 48 -10.98 2.83 0.50
CA ASN A 48 -11.75 3.28 -0.68
C ASN A 48 -12.87 2.30 -1.08
N GLY A 49 -12.98 1.15 -0.40
CA GLY A 49 -14.05 0.16 -0.60
C GLY A 49 -14.03 -0.57 -1.94
N THR A 50 -12.95 -0.45 -2.69
CA THR A 50 -12.76 -1.09 -4.00
C THR A 50 -11.36 -1.68 -4.07
N PRO A 51 -11.19 -2.96 -3.68
CA PRO A 51 -9.89 -3.63 -3.75
C PRO A 51 -9.38 -3.74 -5.18
N VAL A 52 -8.12 -3.41 -5.39
CA VAL A 52 -7.46 -3.44 -6.71
C VAL A 52 -6.21 -4.32 -6.68
N PRO A 53 -5.76 -4.88 -7.82
CA PRO A 53 -4.50 -5.60 -7.89
C PRO A 53 -3.33 -4.69 -7.50
N LEU A 54 -2.52 -5.13 -6.52
CA LEU A 54 -1.38 -4.35 -6.01
C LEU A 54 -0.42 -3.93 -7.12
N TRP A 55 -0.13 -4.86 -8.02
CA TRP A 55 0.85 -4.64 -9.08
C TRP A 55 0.37 -3.69 -10.18
N ASP A 56 -0.95 -3.58 -10.37
CA ASP A 56 -1.52 -2.57 -11.27
C ASP A 56 -1.30 -1.17 -10.71
N VAL A 57 -1.47 -1.00 -9.40
CA VAL A 57 -1.22 0.28 -8.71
C VAL A 57 0.26 0.66 -8.77
N ILE A 58 1.15 -0.30 -8.47
CA ILE A 58 2.60 -0.06 -8.54
C ILE A 58 3.01 0.34 -9.97
N ASN A 59 2.57 -0.40 -10.98
CA ASN A 59 2.89 -0.11 -12.37
C ASN A 59 2.25 1.19 -12.87
N TYR A 60 1.08 1.56 -12.35
CA TYR A 60 0.46 2.84 -12.63
C TYR A 60 1.34 4.00 -12.14
N VAL A 61 1.76 3.97 -10.88
CA VAL A 61 2.65 4.99 -10.30
C VAL A 61 3.98 5.04 -11.05
N MET A 62 4.58 3.88 -11.36
CA MET A 62 5.83 3.82 -12.11
C MET A 62 5.70 4.50 -13.49
N ARG A 63 4.59 4.26 -14.19
CA ARG A 63 4.30 4.88 -15.48
C ARG A 63 4.17 6.40 -15.35
N GLN A 64 3.43 6.85 -14.32
CA GLN A 64 3.29 8.28 -14.05
C GLN A 64 4.62 8.96 -13.70
N MET A 65 5.56 8.24 -13.11
CA MET A 65 6.88 8.73 -12.72
C MET A 65 7.96 8.54 -13.80
N ASP A 66 7.59 8.11 -15.01
CA ASP A 66 8.52 7.81 -16.10
C ASP A 66 9.59 6.75 -15.74
N VAL A 67 9.22 5.81 -14.85
CA VAL A 67 10.06 4.69 -14.41
C VAL A 67 9.61 3.40 -15.10
N PRO A 68 10.55 2.53 -15.54
CA PRO A 68 10.20 1.25 -16.15
C PRO A 68 9.32 0.39 -15.25
N GLN A 69 8.23 -0.14 -15.80
CA GLN A 69 7.27 -0.99 -15.09
C GLN A 69 7.90 -2.32 -14.65
N VAL A 70 7.34 -2.91 -13.60
CA VAL A 70 7.72 -4.23 -13.10
C VAL A 70 7.06 -5.30 -13.97
N THR A 71 7.88 -6.06 -14.68
CA THR A 71 7.42 -7.13 -15.59
C THR A 71 7.98 -8.50 -15.21
N ARG A 72 8.89 -8.57 -14.23
CA ARG A 72 9.55 -9.81 -13.83
C ARG A 72 8.78 -10.49 -12.73
N TYR A 73 8.53 -11.77 -12.89
CA TYR A 73 7.86 -12.61 -11.90
C TYR A 73 8.87 -13.43 -11.09
N ARG A 74 8.57 -13.69 -9.83
CA ARG A 74 9.30 -14.59 -8.94
C ARG A 74 8.33 -15.52 -8.21
N SER A 75 8.72 -16.78 -8.08
CA SER A 75 7.94 -17.73 -7.30
C SER A 75 7.81 -17.26 -5.85
N TYR A 76 6.58 -17.30 -5.32
CA TYR A 76 6.30 -16.96 -3.92
C TYR A 76 7.07 -17.88 -2.96
N GLY A 77 7.07 -19.21 -3.20
CA GLY A 77 7.78 -20.14 -2.34
C GLY A 77 9.27 -19.85 -2.24
N LEU A 78 9.93 -19.56 -3.39
CA LEU A 78 11.34 -19.19 -3.39
C LEU A 78 11.60 -17.88 -2.64
N ALA A 79 10.81 -16.84 -2.93
CA ALA A 79 10.94 -15.55 -2.27
C ALA A 79 10.73 -15.65 -0.75
N TYR A 80 9.73 -16.43 -0.32
CA TYR A 80 9.44 -16.69 1.09
C TYR A 80 10.58 -17.45 1.79
N SER A 81 11.16 -18.48 1.15
CA SER A 81 12.30 -19.22 1.70
C SER A 81 13.53 -18.34 1.86
N VAL A 82 13.84 -17.52 0.85
CA VAL A 82 14.94 -16.54 0.93
C VAL A 82 14.71 -15.55 2.07
N ALA A 83 13.49 -15.03 2.22
CA ALA A 83 13.14 -14.14 3.33
C ALA A 83 13.31 -14.83 4.69
N ALA A 84 12.89 -16.08 4.83
CA ALA A 84 13.05 -16.86 6.07
C ALA A 84 14.53 -17.05 6.43
N LEU A 85 15.37 -17.39 5.46
CA LEU A 85 16.82 -17.51 5.66
C LEU A 85 17.44 -16.18 6.06
N ASN A 86 17.05 -15.07 5.39
CA ASN A 86 17.53 -13.73 5.73
C ASN A 86 17.13 -13.32 7.16
N GLU A 87 15.89 -13.57 7.57
CA GLU A 87 15.45 -13.32 8.95
C GLU A 87 16.24 -14.16 9.97
N GLY A 88 16.48 -15.46 9.67
CA GLY A 88 17.27 -16.34 10.51
C GLY A 88 18.71 -15.86 10.67
N PHE A 89 19.33 -15.45 9.57
CA PHE A 89 20.68 -14.91 9.56
C PHE A 89 20.77 -13.60 10.37
N CYS A 90 19.84 -12.65 10.16
CA CYS A 90 19.81 -11.41 10.92
C CYS A 90 19.61 -11.62 12.42
N LYS A 91 18.85 -12.64 12.85
CA LYS A 91 18.67 -12.97 14.26
C LYS A 91 19.93 -13.50 14.93
N LEU A 92 20.78 -14.23 14.19
CA LEU A 92 22.03 -14.82 14.68
C LEU A 92 23.22 -13.86 14.62
N TRP A 93 23.08 -12.76 13.85
CA TRP A 93 24.17 -11.80 13.65
C TRP A 93 24.31 -10.86 14.86
N PRO A 94 25.56 -10.54 15.28
CA PRO A 94 25.80 -9.51 16.30
C PRO A 94 25.17 -8.18 15.90
N GLY A 95 24.43 -7.54 16.82
CA GLY A 95 23.70 -6.28 16.55
C GLY A 95 22.30 -6.46 15.95
N ARG A 96 21.89 -7.67 15.59
CA ARG A 96 20.53 -8.02 15.09
C ARG A 96 19.99 -7.02 14.08
N PRO A 97 20.64 -6.84 12.91
CA PRO A 97 20.19 -5.90 11.90
C PRO A 97 18.77 -6.26 11.42
N GLU A 98 17.99 -5.25 11.03
CA GLU A 98 16.68 -5.49 10.44
C GLU A 98 16.81 -6.24 9.10
N PRO A 99 16.02 -7.30 8.89
CA PRO A 99 16.07 -8.05 7.64
C PRO A 99 15.55 -7.22 6.48
N THR A 100 16.34 -7.08 5.44
CA THR A 100 15.95 -6.37 4.20
C THR A 100 14.77 -7.05 3.49
N LEU A 101 14.66 -8.38 3.64
CA LEU A 101 13.55 -9.18 3.14
C LEU A 101 12.93 -9.90 4.33
N SER A 102 11.63 -9.70 4.55
CA SER A 102 10.88 -10.37 5.59
C SER A 102 9.77 -11.25 5.00
N ARG A 103 9.45 -12.32 5.72
CA ARG A 103 8.31 -13.19 5.34
C ARG A 103 7.00 -12.43 5.30
N LEU A 104 6.79 -11.48 6.23
CA LEU A 104 5.62 -10.64 6.25
C LEU A 104 5.54 -9.77 4.99
N GLY A 105 6.64 -9.16 4.58
CA GLY A 105 6.71 -8.39 3.34
C GLY A 105 6.38 -9.24 2.10
N MET A 106 6.90 -10.47 2.03
CA MET A 106 6.59 -11.39 0.93
C MET A 106 5.11 -11.80 0.92
N GLN A 107 4.50 -12.00 2.09
CA GLN A 107 3.07 -12.27 2.19
C GLN A 107 2.22 -11.10 1.71
N GLY A 108 2.54 -9.88 2.10
CA GLY A 108 1.84 -8.66 1.66
C GLY A 108 1.90 -8.44 0.15
N MET A 109 3.01 -8.85 -0.49
CA MET A 109 3.18 -8.75 -1.94
C MET A 109 2.48 -9.86 -2.74
N HIS A 110 1.94 -10.90 -2.07
CA HIS A 110 1.35 -12.06 -2.73
C HIS A 110 -0.10 -12.34 -2.31
N LYS A 111 -0.45 -12.12 -1.03
CA LYS A 111 -1.78 -12.42 -0.52
C LYS A 111 -2.73 -11.23 -0.68
N ASN A 112 -4.02 -11.53 -0.77
CA ASN A 112 -5.04 -10.49 -0.71
C ASN A 112 -5.05 -9.87 0.70
N PHE A 113 -5.19 -8.55 0.74
CA PHE A 113 -5.38 -7.79 1.97
C PHE A 113 -6.49 -6.77 1.74
N THR A 114 -7.71 -7.16 2.11
CA THR A 114 -8.92 -6.36 1.91
C THR A 114 -9.62 -6.12 3.24
N LEU A 115 -10.30 -5.00 3.36
CA LEU A 115 -10.99 -4.55 4.56
C LEU A 115 -12.50 -4.53 4.31
N ASP A 116 -13.27 -5.04 5.25
CA ASP A 116 -14.71 -4.83 5.28
C ASP A 116 -15.02 -3.47 5.92
N ILE A 117 -15.58 -2.56 5.12
CA ILE A 117 -15.99 -1.21 5.54
C ILE A 117 -17.49 -1.10 5.82
N SER A 118 -18.23 -2.20 5.85
CA SER A 118 -19.69 -2.21 6.03
C SER A 118 -20.11 -1.52 7.32
N ARG A 119 -19.31 -1.67 8.39
CA ARG A 119 -19.56 -1.00 9.66
C ARG A 119 -19.44 0.52 9.57
N ALA A 120 -18.43 1.02 8.84
CA ALA A 120 -18.27 2.46 8.61
C ALA A 120 -19.42 3.02 7.78
N ARG A 121 -19.83 2.31 6.73
CA ARG A 121 -20.98 2.69 5.93
C ARG A 121 -22.28 2.76 6.75
N HIS A 122 -22.51 1.76 7.59
CA HIS A 122 -23.75 1.67 8.36
C HIS A 122 -23.85 2.70 9.50
N TYR A 123 -22.76 2.93 10.24
CA TYR A 123 -22.82 3.76 11.45
C TYR A 123 -22.32 5.19 11.25
N LEU A 124 -21.48 5.44 10.24
CA LEU A 124 -20.89 6.75 9.97
C LEU A 124 -21.40 7.36 8.67
N ASP A 125 -22.27 6.66 7.94
CA ASP A 125 -22.68 7.03 6.57
C ASP A 125 -21.47 7.26 5.65
N TYR A 126 -20.41 6.46 5.87
CA TYR A 126 -19.16 6.60 5.15
C TYR A 126 -19.31 6.14 3.71
N ASP A 127 -19.11 7.06 2.78
CA ASP A 127 -19.11 6.78 1.33
C ASP A 127 -17.88 7.44 0.70
N PRO A 128 -16.83 6.67 0.36
CA PRO A 128 -15.59 7.20 -0.20
C PRO A 128 -15.83 7.86 -1.57
N LYS A 129 -15.60 9.16 -1.66
CA LYS A 129 -15.86 10.00 -2.85
C LYS A 129 -14.68 10.04 -3.81
N VAL A 130 -13.46 9.98 -3.29
CA VAL A 130 -12.23 10.11 -4.07
C VAL A 130 -11.78 8.75 -4.53
N SER A 131 -11.69 8.55 -5.85
CA SER A 131 -11.17 7.30 -6.42
C SER A 131 -9.69 7.12 -6.11
N LEU A 132 -9.22 5.86 -6.07
CA LEU A 132 -7.79 5.57 -5.92
C LEU A 132 -6.96 6.24 -7.03
N TRP A 133 -7.41 6.16 -8.25
CA TRP A 133 -6.66 6.68 -9.41
C TRP A 133 -6.51 8.19 -9.37
N SER A 134 -7.58 8.91 -9.01
CA SER A 134 -7.52 10.36 -8.81
C SER A 134 -6.56 10.76 -7.69
N ALA A 135 -6.56 10.03 -6.56
CA ALA A 135 -5.63 10.28 -5.46
C ALA A 135 -4.17 10.00 -5.86
N LEU A 136 -3.94 8.96 -6.69
CA LEU A 136 -2.61 8.66 -7.22
C LEU A 136 -2.12 9.72 -8.20
N ASP A 137 -3.00 10.26 -9.04
CA ASP A 137 -2.64 11.35 -9.97
C ASP A 137 -2.23 12.62 -9.20
N GLU A 138 -2.98 12.96 -8.16
CA GLU A 138 -2.64 14.08 -7.26
C GLU A 138 -1.28 13.85 -6.59
N PHE A 139 -1.06 12.67 -6.02
CA PHE A 139 0.21 12.30 -5.41
C PHE A 139 1.38 12.39 -6.40
N CYS A 140 1.23 11.82 -7.59
CA CYS A 140 2.27 11.85 -8.62
C CYS A 140 2.57 13.27 -9.09
N GLY A 141 1.54 14.10 -9.23
CA GLY A 141 1.69 15.51 -9.57
C GLY A 141 2.46 16.29 -8.50
N TRP A 142 2.07 16.11 -7.24
CA TRP A 142 2.76 16.72 -6.10
C TRP A 142 4.23 16.26 -6.03
N TRP A 143 4.50 14.98 -6.17
CA TRP A 143 5.87 14.45 -6.12
C TRP A 143 6.76 15.03 -7.22
N LYS A 144 6.26 15.11 -8.47
CA LYS A 144 7.00 15.71 -9.59
C LYS A 144 7.32 17.17 -9.34
N ALA A 145 6.40 17.92 -8.75
CA ALA A 145 6.63 19.32 -8.40
C ALA A 145 7.75 19.50 -7.36
N GLN A 146 7.86 18.59 -6.38
CA GLN A 146 8.92 18.61 -5.38
C GLN A 146 10.30 18.29 -5.97
N ASP A 147 10.39 17.30 -6.88
CA ASP A 147 11.67 16.88 -7.50
C ASP A 147 12.26 17.99 -8.40
N ILE A 148 11.43 18.80 -9.01
CA ILE A 148 11.84 19.99 -9.79
C ILE A 148 12.46 21.05 -8.86
N GLY A 149 11.85 21.29 -7.69
CA GLY A 149 12.36 22.27 -6.71
C GLY A 149 13.75 21.91 -6.16
N THR A 150 14.02 20.60 -5.97
CA THR A 150 15.29 20.11 -5.39
C THR A 150 16.45 20.12 -6.41
N ARG A 151 16.17 20.15 -7.71
CA ARG A 151 17.20 20.19 -8.77
C ARG A 151 17.64 21.59 -9.17
N GLN A 152 16.96 22.62 -8.66
CA GLN A 152 17.26 24.04 -8.96
C GLN A 152 17.96 24.79 -7.81
N GLY A 153 18.22 24.13 -6.70
CA GLY A 153 18.99 24.64 -5.54
C GLY A 153 20.30 23.88 -5.35
#